data_b69a73ff479aef2503b3ee5b4b8fcb4c
#
_entry.id   b69a73ff479aef2503b3ee5b4b8fcb4c
#
_cell.length_a   1.000
_cell.length_b   1.000
_cell.length_c   1.000
_cell.angle_alpha   90.00
_cell.angle_beta   90.00
_cell.angle_gamma   90.00
#
_symmetry.space_group_name_H-M   'P 1'
#
loop_
_entity.id
_entity.type
_entity.pdbx_description
1 polymer ?
#
loop_
_entity_poly.entity_id
_entity_poly.type
_entity_poly.pdbx_seq_one_letter_code
_entity_poly.pdbx_strand_id
1 'polypeptide(L)'
;MFKINDNYLKLPGSYLFSTIAKKVNAYSEANPDKNIIRLGIGDVTQPLAPAIIDSLHKAVDEMGHAETFHGYAPDLGYEFLRNAIAKNDYQDRGADIKADEIFVSDGAKCDSGNIQEIFAQDNKIAVCDPVYPVYVDTNVMAGRAGTYDKATETWSDVIYMPCTAENNFAPDFPSEVPDIIYLCFPNNPTGSTITKDQLQGWVDYANKNGCVIIYDAAYEAYISEDNVAHTIYECEGARTCAIELKSFSKNAGFTGVRLGYTVIPKDLKCGDTQLHALWARRHGTKYNGAPYIVQRAGEAVYSEAGKAQLKEQVGYYMNNAKVIFNGLQDAGYTVSGGVNAPYIWLKTPDNMTSWEFFDHLLEDANVVGTPGSGFGPSGEGYFRLTAFGNYENTVEAIEQIKRM
;
A
#
# COMPACT_ATOMS: atom_id res chain seq x y z
N MET A 1 -32.89 -22.66 -3.68
CA MET A 1 -32.39 -21.48 -2.95
C MET A 1 -30.91 -21.30 -3.35
N PHE A 2 -30.47 -20.07 -3.68
CA PHE A 2 -29.08 -19.79 -3.97
C PHE A 2 -28.23 -19.90 -2.69
N LYS A 3 -26.93 -20.13 -2.84
CA LYS A 3 -25.95 -20.15 -1.75
C LYS A 3 -25.04 -18.95 -1.88
N ILE A 4 -24.60 -18.40 -0.76
CA ILE A 4 -23.64 -17.31 -0.69
C ILE A 4 -22.22 -17.85 -0.45
N ASN A 5 -21.21 -17.00 -0.61
CA ASN A 5 -19.85 -17.30 -0.17
C ASN A 5 -19.74 -17.02 1.34
N ASP A 6 -19.84 -18.08 2.15
CA ASP A 6 -19.86 -17.99 3.62
C ASP A 6 -18.54 -17.45 4.21
N ASN A 7 -17.45 -17.40 3.43
CA ASN A 7 -16.18 -16.81 3.88
C ASN A 7 -16.32 -15.32 4.22
N TYR A 8 -17.23 -14.60 3.56
CA TYR A 8 -17.51 -13.19 3.88
C TYR A 8 -18.10 -13.00 5.28
N LEU A 9 -18.79 -14.02 5.82
CA LEU A 9 -19.36 -13.97 7.17
C LEU A 9 -18.32 -14.22 8.27
N LYS A 10 -17.13 -14.68 7.91
CA LYS A 10 -16.03 -14.92 8.85
C LYS A 10 -15.32 -13.63 9.26
N LEU A 11 -15.36 -12.59 8.40
CA LEU A 11 -14.70 -11.32 8.66
C LEU A 11 -15.32 -10.62 9.88
N PRO A 12 -14.49 -9.96 10.74
CA PRO A 12 -15.00 -9.15 11.83
C PRO A 12 -15.99 -8.10 11.35
N GLY A 13 -17.07 -7.87 12.12
CA GLY A 13 -18.19 -7.01 11.72
C GLY A 13 -17.88 -5.51 11.60
N SER A 14 -16.68 -5.05 11.96
CA SER A 14 -16.25 -3.68 11.76
C SER A 14 -14.83 -3.63 11.21
N TYR A 15 -14.67 -2.98 10.07
CA TYR A 15 -13.38 -2.60 9.54
C TYR A 15 -12.77 -1.49 10.43
N LEU A 16 -11.46 -1.59 10.76
CA LEU A 16 -10.72 -0.66 11.62
C LEU A 16 -11.11 0.81 11.44
N PHE A 17 -11.06 1.29 10.19
CA PHE A 17 -11.34 2.70 9.88
C PHE A 17 -12.79 3.12 10.13
N SER A 18 -13.75 2.19 10.09
CA SER A 18 -15.15 2.49 10.44
C SER A 18 -15.33 2.70 11.94
N THR A 19 -14.59 1.96 12.76
CA THR A 19 -14.60 2.12 14.23
C THR A 19 -13.98 3.45 14.62
N ILE A 20 -12.84 3.82 14.03
CA ILE A 20 -12.21 5.13 14.21
C ILE A 20 -13.20 6.24 13.85
N ALA A 21 -13.84 6.16 12.68
CA ALA A 21 -14.79 7.19 12.23
C ALA A 21 -15.96 7.36 13.22
N LYS A 22 -16.50 6.27 13.76
CA LYS A 22 -17.59 6.32 14.76
C LYS A 22 -17.15 7.02 16.05
N LYS A 23 -15.97 6.67 16.59
CA LYS A 23 -15.43 7.31 17.81
C LYS A 23 -15.19 8.80 17.59
N VAL A 24 -14.54 9.18 16.47
CA VAL A 24 -14.26 10.58 16.15
C VAL A 24 -15.52 11.39 15.95
N ASN A 25 -16.54 10.84 15.27
CA ASN A 25 -17.81 11.53 15.07
C ASN A 25 -18.53 11.75 16.42
N ALA A 26 -18.59 10.74 17.27
CA ALA A 26 -19.20 10.87 18.60
C ALA A 26 -18.47 11.95 19.46
N TYR A 27 -17.13 11.99 19.40
CA TYR A 27 -16.35 13.01 20.10
C TYR A 27 -16.59 14.41 19.53
N SER A 28 -16.64 14.56 18.20
CA SER A 28 -16.94 15.83 17.54
C SER A 28 -18.32 16.37 17.91
N GLU A 29 -19.33 15.50 17.97
CA GLU A 29 -20.70 15.89 18.37
C GLU A 29 -20.75 16.35 19.82
N ALA A 30 -19.99 15.71 20.71
CA ALA A 30 -19.90 16.10 22.11
C ALA A 30 -19.04 17.34 22.37
N ASN A 31 -18.13 17.67 21.45
CA ASN A 31 -17.15 18.76 21.57
C ASN A 31 -17.11 19.64 20.29
N PRO A 32 -18.18 20.36 19.95
CA PRO A 32 -18.32 21.08 18.68
C PRO A 32 -17.29 22.21 18.49
N ASP A 33 -16.74 22.75 19.57
CA ASP A 33 -15.74 23.82 19.56
C ASP A 33 -14.29 23.33 19.44
N LYS A 34 -14.07 22.02 19.43
CA LYS A 34 -12.72 21.42 19.32
C LYS A 34 -12.35 21.21 17.86
N ASN A 35 -11.14 21.64 17.49
CA ASN A 35 -10.55 21.34 16.18
C ASN A 35 -9.80 20.01 16.25
N ILE A 36 -10.31 18.98 15.58
CA ILE A 36 -9.68 17.66 15.57
C ILE A 36 -8.73 17.55 14.38
N ILE A 37 -7.45 17.34 14.65
CA ILE A 37 -6.42 17.16 13.62
C ILE A 37 -6.27 15.67 13.31
N ARG A 38 -6.45 15.32 12.03
CA ARG A 38 -6.46 13.94 11.56
C ARG A 38 -5.11 13.56 10.95
N LEU A 39 -4.29 12.82 11.70
CA LEU A 39 -3.02 12.23 11.28
C LEU A 39 -3.12 10.69 11.10
N GLY A 40 -4.33 10.14 10.99
CA GLY A 40 -4.56 8.69 10.88
C GLY A 40 -4.90 8.21 9.47
N ILE A 41 -5.36 9.10 8.59
CA ILE A 41 -5.83 8.73 7.26
C ILE A 41 -4.66 8.62 6.31
N GLY A 42 -4.54 7.46 5.66
CA GLY A 42 -3.55 7.23 4.59
C GLY A 42 -4.01 7.79 3.24
N ASP A 43 -4.60 8.99 3.21
CA ASP A 43 -5.03 9.69 2.01
C ASP A 43 -4.20 10.95 1.79
N VAL A 44 -3.84 11.22 0.53
CA VAL A 44 -3.09 12.40 0.14
C VAL A 44 -3.98 13.64 0.19
N THR A 45 -3.41 14.80 0.49
CA THR A 45 -4.13 16.07 0.68
C THR A 45 -3.71 17.17 -0.28
N GLN A 46 -2.55 17.03 -0.94
CA GLN A 46 -2.14 17.97 -1.97
C GLN A 46 -3.00 17.80 -3.23
N PRO A 47 -3.36 18.89 -3.90
CA PRO A 47 -4.08 18.82 -5.18
C PRO A 47 -3.21 18.11 -6.24
N LEU A 48 -3.86 17.62 -7.30
CA LEU A 48 -3.14 17.04 -8.44
C LEU A 48 -2.15 18.06 -9.03
N ALA A 49 -1.00 17.56 -9.44
CA ALA A 49 0.04 18.38 -10.06
C ALA A 49 -0.47 19.07 -11.35
N PRO A 50 -0.06 20.31 -11.65
CA PRO A 50 -0.53 21.05 -12.84
C PRO A 50 -0.37 20.27 -14.15
N ALA A 51 0.76 19.59 -14.37
CA ALA A 51 0.99 18.77 -15.57
C ALA A 51 -0.03 17.65 -15.73
N ILE A 52 -0.52 17.09 -14.62
CA ILE A 52 -1.55 16.06 -14.60
C ILE A 52 -2.91 16.66 -14.96
N ILE A 53 -3.25 17.81 -14.36
CA ILE A 53 -4.49 18.54 -14.65
C ILE A 53 -4.57 18.94 -16.14
N ASP A 54 -3.49 19.48 -16.69
CA ASP A 54 -3.41 19.83 -18.11
C ASP A 54 -3.63 18.62 -19.02
N SER A 55 -3.05 17.47 -18.66
CA SER A 55 -3.24 16.23 -19.39
C SER A 55 -4.67 15.70 -19.32
N LEU A 56 -5.33 15.81 -18.15
CA LEU A 56 -6.74 15.46 -17.98
C LEU A 56 -7.64 16.32 -18.88
N HIS A 57 -7.45 17.65 -18.86
CA HIS A 57 -8.22 18.56 -19.71
C HIS A 57 -8.06 18.23 -21.19
N LYS A 58 -6.82 18.06 -21.65
CA LYS A 58 -6.54 17.69 -23.04
C LYS A 58 -7.21 16.36 -23.42
N ALA A 59 -7.12 15.34 -22.59
CA ALA A 59 -7.73 14.04 -22.85
C ALA A 59 -9.26 14.09 -22.85
N VAL A 60 -9.89 14.97 -22.05
CA VAL A 60 -11.34 15.22 -22.08
C VAL A 60 -11.74 15.90 -23.40
N ASP A 61 -10.98 16.89 -23.86
CA ASP A 61 -11.23 17.57 -25.14
C ASP A 61 -11.11 16.57 -26.32
N GLU A 62 -10.10 15.70 -26.32
CA GLU A 62 -9.93 14.63 -27.31
C GLU A 62 -11.16 13.69 -27.38
N MET A 63 -11.79 13.38 -26.24
CA MET A 63 -13.00 12.56 -26.19
C MET A 63 -14.24 13.26 -26.79
N GLY A 64 -14.19 14.58 -26.94
CA GLY A 64 -15.27 15.37 -27.54
C GLY A 64 -15.30 15.39 -29.07
N HIS A 65 -14.29 14.84 -29.76
CA HIS A 65 -14.15 14.89 -31.21
C HIS A 65 -14.12 13.49 -31.81
N ALA A 66 -14.85 13.29 -32.93
CA ALA A 66 -14.97 11.97 -33.57
C ALA A 66 -13.62 11.39 -33.99
N GLU A 67 -12.67 12.23 -34.40
CA GLU A 67 -11.35 11.83 -34.88
C GLU A 67 -10.40 11.36 -33.78
N THR A 68 -10.66 11.80 -32.53
CA THR A 68 -9.81 11.51 -31.36
C THR A 68 -10.56 10.79 -30.24
N PHE A 69 -11.79 10.37 -30.49
CA PHE A 69 -12.57 9.59 -29.53
C PHE A 69 -11.97 8.21 -29.30
N HIS A 70 -11.93 7.80 -28.05
CA HIS A 70 -11.48 6.47 -27.62
C HIS A 70 -12.63 5.68 -26.98
N GLY A 71 -12.88 4.47 -27.49
CA GLY A 71 -13.78 3.50 -26.87
C GLY A 71 -13.11 2.70 -25.75
N TYR A 72 -13.41 1.41 -25.64
CA TYR A 72 -12.76 0.53 -24.67
C TYR A 72 -11.25 0.53 -24.83
N ALA A 73 -10.54 0.62 -23.71
CA ALA A 73 -9.10 0.46 -23.68
C ALA A 73 -8.67 -0.96 -24.07
N PRO A 74 -7.45 -1.16 -24.59
CA PRO A 74 -6.87 -2.50 -24.67
C PRO A 74 -6.83 -3.17 -23.29
N ASP A 75 -7.00 -4.50 -23.23
CA ASP A 75 -7.09 -5.27 -21.97
C ASP A 75 -5.95 -5.01 -20.99
N LEU A 76 -4.72 -4.81 -21.47
CA LEU A 76 -3.56 -4.50 -20.64
C LEU A 76 -3.43 -3.00 -20.30
N GLY A 77 -4.26 -2.15 -20.87
CA GLY A 77 -4.09 -0.70 -20.88
C GLY A 77 -3.40 -0.19 -22.14
N TYR A 78 -3.42 1.14 -22.33
CA TYR A 78 -2.83 1.77 -23.50
C TYR A 78 -1.31 1.61 -23.55
N GLU A 79 -0.79 1.40 -24.75
CA GLU A 79 0.65 1.19 -24.98
C GLU A 79 1.49 2.39 -24.57
N PHE A 80 0.99 3.63 -24.78
CA PHE A 80 1.71 4.84 -24.39
C PHE A 80 2.03 4.86 -22.89
N LEU A 81 1.07 4.46 -22.03
CA LEU A 81 1.28 4.41 -20.59
C LEU A 81 2.17 3.24 -20.19
N ARG A 82 1.93 2.04 -20.74
CA ARG A 82 2.73 0.85 -20.43
C ARG A 82 4.20 1.01 -20.83
N ASN A 83 4.47 1.67 -21.96
CA ASN A 83 5.83 2.01 -22.38
C ASN A 83 6.47 3.04 -21.44
N ALA A 84 5.73 4.07 -21.01
CA ALA A 84 6.22 5.05 -20.05
C ALA A 84 6.56 4.40 -18.71
N ILE A 85 5.70 3.52 -18.20
CA ILE A 85 5.94 2.73 -16.98
C ILE A 85 7.19 1.84 -17.15
N ALA A 86 7.24 1.01 -18.21
CA ALA A 86 8.34 0.08 -18.44
C ALA A 86 9.69 0.81 -18.46
N LYS A 87 9.74 1.96 -19.14
CA LYS A 87 10.96 2.77 -19.23
C LYS A 87 11.36 3.35 -17.87
N ASN A 88 10.45 4.09 -17.22
CA ASN A 88 10.82 4.95 -16.09
C ASN A 88 10.90 4.18 -14.76
N ASP A 89 9.98 3.23 -14.52
CA ASP A 89 9.90 2.52 -13.24
C ASP A 89 10.79 1.27 -13.21
N TYR A 90 11.22 0.77 -14.38
CA TYR A 90 11.99 -0.47 -14.48
C TYR A 90 13.29 -0.33 -15.27
N GLN A 91 13.24 -0.04 -16.57
CA GLN A 91 14.42 -0.08 -17.44
C GLN A 91 15.47 0.99 -17.07
N ASP A 92 15.05 2.19 -16.71
CA ASP A 92 15.94 3.26 -16.22
C ASP A 92 16.61 2.89 -14.87
N ARG A 93 16.10 1.85 -14.18
CA ARG A 93 16.66 1.26 -12.94
C ARG A 93 17.41 -0.06 -13.18
N GLY A 94 17.56 -0.47 -14.42
CA GLY A 94 18.25 -1.70 -14.80
C GLY A 94 17.40 -2.98 -14.69
N ALA A 95 16.10 -2.86 -14.41
CA ALA A 95 15.18 -3.99 -14.34
C ALA A 95 14.58 -4.29 -15.73
N ASP A 96 14.68 -5.54 -16.20
CA ASP A 96 14.22 -5.94 -17.53
C ASP A 96 12.74 -6.31 -17.55
N ILE A 97 11.86 -5.31 -17.40
CA ILE A 97 10.40 -5.44 -17.54
C ILE A 97 9.97 -4.82 -18.87
N LYS A 98 9.11 -5.57 -19.60
CA LYS A 98 8.55 -5.15 -20.88
C LYS A 98 7.15 -4.58 -20.70
N ALA A 99 6.73 -3.70 -21.61
CA ALA A 99 5.40 -3.09 -21.57
C ALA A 99 4.25 -4.12 -21.64
N ASP A 100 4.47 -5.29 -22.25
CA ASP A 100 3.49 -6.36 -22.33
C ASP A 100 3.47 -7.30 -21.11
N GLU A 101 4.27 -7.01 -20.08
CA GLU A 101 4.23 -7.63 -18.76
C GLU A 101 3.50 -6.75 -17.72
N ILE A 102 3.02 -5.57 -18.15
CA ILE A 102 2.36 -4.56 -17.31
C ILE A 102 0.87 -4.54 -17.62
N PHE A 103 0.06 -4.66 -16.56
CA PHE A 103 -1.41 -4.66 -16.60
C PHE A 103 -1.92 -3.42 -15.85
N VAL A 104 -2.42 -2.44 -16.58
CA VAL A 104 -2.97 -1.21 -16.02
C VAL A 104 -4.32 -1.49 -15.38
N SER A 105 -4.55 -0.96 -14.19
CA SER A 105 -5.75 -1.16 -13.38
C SER A 105 -6.27 0.13 -12.76
N ASP A 106 -7.34 0.02 -11.97
CA ASP A 106 -7.92 1.12 -11.20
C ASP A 106 -7.31 1.28 -9.79
N GLY A 107 -6.21 0.59 -9.51
CA GLY A 107 -5.43 0.76 -8.29
C GLY A 107 -4.98 -0.55 -7.63
N ALA A 108 -3.87 -0.50 -6.91
CA ALA A 108 -3.25 -1.66 -6.27
C ALA A 108 -4.16 -2.40 -5.28
N LYS A 109 -5.11 -1.71 -4.63
CA LYS A 109 -6.09 -2.36 -3.73
C LYS A 109 -6.99 -3.33 -4.50
N CYS A 110 -7.50 -2.91 -5.67
CA CYS A 110 -8.30 -3.77 -6.53
C CYS A 110 -7.47 -4.94 -7.06
N ASP A 111 -6.23 -4.68 -7.47
CA ASP A 111 -5.30 -5.73 -7.93
C ASP A 111 -5.01 -6.75 -6.82
N SER A 112 -4.72 -6.29 -5.61
CA SER A 112 -4.49 -7.17 -4.45
C SER A 112 -5.69 -8.07 -4.13
N GLY A 113 -6.91 -7.55 -4.27
CA GLY A 113 -8.13 -8.34 -4.11
C GLY A 113 -8.36 -9.31 -5.26
N ASN A 114 -8.15 -8.84 -6.49
CA ASN A 114 -8.43 -9.59 -7.70
C ASN A 114 -7.40 -10.69 -8.02
N ILE A 115 -6.14 -10.52 -7.63
CA ILE A 115 -5.07 -11.50 -7.88
C ILE A 115 -5.36 -12.86 -7.21
N GLN A 116 -6.21 -12.86 -6.19
CA GLN A 116 -6.66 -14.06 -5.50
C GLN A 116 -7.31 -15.09 -6.43
N GLU A 117 -7.90 -14.63 -7.53
CA GLU A 117 -8.67 -15.49 -8.44
C GLU A 117 -7.81 -16.42 -9.28
N ILE A 118 -6.50 -16.12 -9.45
CA ILE A 118 -5.60 -17.00 -10.22
C ILE A 118 -4.91 -18.06 -9.36
N PHE A 119 -5.15 -18.06 -8.04
CA PHE A 119 -4.55 -19.01 -7.10
C PHE A 119 -5.57 -20.00 -6.54
N ALA A 120 -5.14 -21.23 -6.31
CA ALA A 120 -5.95 -22.27 -5.68
C ALA A 120 -6.26 -21.92 -4.22
N GLN A 121 -7.38 -22.46 -3.69
CA GLN A 121 -7.83 -22.12 -2.33
C GLN A 121 -7.01 -22.77 -1.22
N ASP A 122 -6.30 -23.82 -1.51
CA ASP A 122 -5.45 -24.58 -0.57
C ASP A 122 -4.02 -24.03 -0.45
N ASN A 123 -3.70 -22.92 -1.15
CA ASN A 123 -2.42 -22.26 -0.98
C ASN A 123 -2.30 -21.62 0.41
N LYS A 124 -1.17 -21.87 1.06
CA LYS A 124 -0.77 -21.23 2.32
C LYS A 124 -0.20 -19.85 2.06
N ILE A 125 -0.65 -18.87 2.82
CA ILE A 125 -0.18 -17.49 2.70
C ILE A 125 0.68 -17.09 3.89
N ALA A 126 1.72 -16.30 3.64
CA ALA A 126 2.49 -15.59 4.67
C ALA A 126 2.34 -14.07 4.49
N VAL A 127 2.15 -13.37 5.61
CA VAL A 127 2.04 -11.90 5.67
C VAL A 127 2.96 -11.35 6.75
N CYS A 128 3.49 -10.14 6.55
CA CYS A 128 4.10 -9.39 7.65
C CYS A 128 3.05 -9.11 8.74
N ASP A 129 3.49 -8.98 9.99
CA ASP A 129 2.64 -8.60 11.11
C ASP A 129 3.36 -7.56 11.99
N PRO A 130 2.93 -6.30 12.05
CA PRO A 130 1.69 -5.76 11.45
C PRO A 130 1.80 -5.49 9.95
N VAL A 131 0.65 -5.47 9.26
CA VAL A 131 0.57 -5.21 7.82
C VAL A 131 -0.78 -4.58 7.42
N TYR A 132 -0.87 -4.10 6.19
CA TYR A 132 -2.12 -3.62 5.62
C TYR A 132 -3.18 -4.74 5.59
N PRO A 133 -4.33 -4.58 6.29
CA PRO A 133 -5.28 -5.68 6.53
C PRO A 133 -5.86 -6.34 5.27
N VAL A 134 -5.84 -5.62 4.13
CA VAL A 134 -6.42 -6.10 2.87
C VAL A 134 -5.82 -7.43 2.42
N TYR A 135 -4.54 -7.70 2.69
CA TYR A 135 -3.92 -8.97 2.29
C TYR A 135 -4.53 -10.16 3.04
N VAL A 136 -4.79 -10.00 4.33
CA VAL A 136 -5.47 -11.03 5.13
C VAL A 136 -6.94 -11.13 4.72
N ASP A 137 -7.67 -10.01 4.71
CA ASP A 137 -9.10 -9.98 4.44
C ASP A 137 -9.46 -10.58 3.07
N THR A 138 -8.68 -10.27 2.03
CA THR A 138 -8.92 -10.82 0.68
C THR A 138 -8.67 -12.32 0.62
N ASN A 139 -7.72 -12.84 1.37
CA ASN A 139 -7.48 -14.28 1.49
C ASN A 139 -8.56 -14.99 2.32
N VAL A 140 -9.11 -14.33 3.36
CA VAL A 140 -10.29 -14.82 4.08
C VAL A 140 -11.48 -14.95 3.13
N MET A 141 -11.77 -13.89 2.33
CA MET A 141 -12.84 -13.88 1.33
C MET A 141 -12.66 -15.00 0.28
N ALA A 142 -11.41 -15.29 -0.08
CA ALA A 142 -11.04 -16.36 -1.01
C ALA A 142 -11.07 -17.77 -0.39
N GLY A 143 -11.23 -17.87 0.94
CA GLY A 143 -11.33 -19.16 1.64
C GLY A 143 -9.99 -19.79 2.05
N ARG A 144 -8.88 -19.01 2.09
CA ARG A 144 -7.52 -19.50 2.42
C ARG A 144 -7.10 -19.30 3.87
N ALA A 145 -7.92 -18.72 4.71
CA ALA A 145 -7.46 -18.28 6.03
C ALA A 145 -7.80 -19.26 7.18
N GLY A 146 -8.63 -20.28 6.93
CA GLY A 146 -9.04 -21.22 7.96
C GLY A 146 -10.05 -20.64 8.97
N THR A 147 -9.77 -20.78 10.26
CA THR A 147 -10.62 -20.34 11.37
C THR A 147 -9.99 -19.19 12.12
N TYR A 148 -10.79 -18.20 12.50
CA TYR A 148 -10.33 -17.07 13.30
C TYR A 148 -10.28 -17.42 14.79
N ASP A 149 -9.12 -17.21 15.41
CA ASP A 149 -8.94 -17.31 16.85
C ASP A 149 -9.05 -15.90 17.48
N LYS A 150 -10.08 -15.70 18.31
CA LYS A 150 -10.34 -14.43 18.99
C LYS A 150 -9.34 -14.10 20.10
N ALA A 151 -8.66 -15.11 20.64
CA ALA A 151 -7.72 -14.92 21.75
C ALA A 151 -6.36 -14.36 21.24
N THR A 152 -5.96 -14.78 20.08
CA THR A 152 -4.71 -14.35 19.41
C THR A 152 -4.94 -13.33 18.30
N GLU A 153 -6.20 -13.09 17.92
CA GLU A 153 -6.60 -12.24 16.80
C GLU A 153 -5.98 -12.67 15.46
N THR A 154 -5.77 -13.99 15.28
CA THR A 154 -5.13 -14.58 14.10
C THR A 154 -6.04 -15.59 13.39
N TRP A 155 -5.71 -15.86 12.13
CA TRP A 155 -6.33 -16.92 11.33
C TRP A 155 -5.43 -18.16 11.30
N SER A 156 -6.00 -19.36 11.48
CA SER A 156 -5.26 -20.62 11.66
C SER A 156 -4.36 -21.01 10.48
N ASP A 157 -4.75 -20.63 9.25
CA ASP A 157 -4.06 -21.02 8.01
C ASP A 157 -3.24 -19.88 7.40
N VAL A 158 -3.07 -18.77 8.15
CA VAL A 158 -2.22 -17.64 7.78
C VAL A 158 -0.92 -17.70 8.59
N ILE A 159 0.21 -17.67 7.90
CA ILE A 159 1.52 -17.56 8.51
C ILE A 159 1.83 -16.08 8.74
N TYR A 160 1.85 -15.68 10.00
CA TYR A 160 2.24 -14.32 10.40
C TYR A 160 3.75 -14.24 10.60
N MET A 161 4.38 -13.26 9.98
CA MET A 161 5.82 -13.00 10.08
C MET A 161 6.01 -11.74 10.94
N PRO A 162 6.36 -11.86 12.24
CA PRO A 162 6.44 -10.72 13.13
C PRO A 162 7.46 -9.68 12.67
N CYS A 163 7.04 -8.42 12.63
CA CYS A 163 7.86 -7.25 12.34
C CYS A 163 7.87 -6.37 13.60
N THR A 164 8.84 -6.60 14.45
CA THR A 164 8.95 -6.00 15.79
C THR A 164 10.18 -5.11 15.91
N ALA A 165 10.33 -4.42 17.03
CA ALA A 165 11.51 -3.58 17.28
C ALA A 165 12.81 -4.40 17.30
N GLU A 166 12.76 -5.66 17.73
CA GLU A 166 13.92 -6.56 17.82
C GLU A 166 14.51 -6.91 16.45
N ASN A 167 13.68 -6.97 15.39
CA ASN A 167 14.12 -7.20 14.01
C ASN A 167 14.03 -5.96 13.13
N ASN A 168 14.00 -4.76 13.72
CA ASN A 168 13.86 -3.47 13.02
C ASN A 168 12.63 -3.42 12.10
N PHE A 169 11.55 -4.05 12.50
CA PHE A 169 10.29 -4.16 11.75
C PHE A 169 10.45 -4.79 10.36
N ALA A 170 11.45 -5.62 10.17
CA ALA A 170 11.69 -6.43 8.96
C ALA A 170 11.45 -7.91 9.30
N PRO A 171 10.67 -8.66 8.48
CA PRO A 171 10.32 -10.04 8.81
C PRO A 171 11.52 -10.98 8.62
N ASP A 172 11.62 -11.96 9.51
CA ASP A 172 12.45 -13.14 9.32
C ASP A 172 11.75 -14.15 8.39
N PHE A 173 12.51 -15.07 7.78
CA PHE A 173 11.94 -16.14 6.99
C PHE A 173 11.06 -17.04 7.87
N PRO A 174 9.84 -17.39 7.40
CA PRO A 174 8.94 -18.23 8.17
C PRO A 174 9.50 -19.66 8.34
N SER A 175 9.22 -20.29 9.47
CA SER A 175 9.62 -21.67 9.76
C SER A 175 8.86 -22.70 8.93
N GLU A 176 7.63 -22.40 8.55
CA GLU A 176 6.82 -23.16 7.62
C GLU A 176 6.89 -22.50 6.24
N VAL A 177 7.10 -23.27 5.19
CA VAL A 177 7.16 -22.77 3.81
C VAL A 177 5.76 -22.42 3.32
N PRO A 178 5.48 -21.14 2.99
CA PRO A 178 4.22 -20.73 2.37
C PRO A 178 4.25 -20.99 0.86
N ASP A 179 3.08 -20.92 0.23
CA ASP A 179 2.96 -20.88 -1.24
C ASP A 179 3.00 -19.44 -1.76
N ILE A 180 2.38 -18.52 -1.02
CA ILE A 180 2.26 -17.09 -1.38
C ILE A 180 2.79 -16.23 -0.24
N ILE A 181 3.71 -15.33 -0.55
CA ILE A 181 4.31 -14.39 0.41
C ILE A 181 3.89 -12.96 0.04
N TYR A 182 3.26 -12.26 0.97
CA TYR A 182 2.97 -10.84 0.82
C TYR A 182 4.06 -10.01 1.48
N LEU A 183 4.74 -9.18 0.70
CA LEU A 183 5.71 -8.21 1.18
C LEU A 183 5.24 -6.81 0.75
N CYS A 184 5.21 -5.86 1.68
CA CYS A 184 4.89 -4.46 1.41
C CYS A 184 6.04 -3.60 1.94
N PHE A 185 6.86 -3.06 1.04
CA PHE A 185 7.96 -2.17 1.41
C PHE A 185 8.12 -1.03 0.40
N PRO A 186 8.18 0.23 0.90
CA PRO A 186 8.03 0.65 2.31
C PRO A 186 6.70 0.20 2.92
N ASN A 187 6.74 -0.21 4.22
CA ASN A 187 5.60 -0.87 4.86
C ASN A 187 4.51 0.13 5.31
N ASN A 188 3.29 -0.26 5.11
CA ASN A 188 2.12 0.24 5.83
C ASN A 188 1.70 -0.85 6.85
N PRO A 189 1.79 -0.65 8.19
CA PRO A 189 1.75 0.65 8.87
C PRO A 189 3.10 1.19 9.39
N THR A 190 4.15 0.40 9.46
CA THR A 190 5.35 0.72 10.24
C THR A 190 6.25 1.79 9.63
N GLY A 191 6.11 2.06 8.33
CA GLY A 191 7.03 2.91 7.58
C GLY A 191 8.43 2.32 7.41
N SER A 192 8.63 1.06 7.81
CA SER A 192 9.91 0.37 7.67
C SER A 192 10.21 -0.01 6.22
N THR A 193 11.49 -0.20 5.94
CA THR A 193 12.00 -0.72 4.68
C THR A 193 12.94 -1.90 4.95
N ILE A 194 13.18 -2.68 3.91
CA ILE A 194 14.26 -3.67 3.89
C ILE A 194 15.31 -3.24 2.87
N THR A 195 16.55 -3.61 3.13
CA THR A 195 17.65 -3.33 2.18
C THR A 195 17.49 -4.18 0.92
N LYS A 196 18.15 -3.77 -0.15
CA LYS A 196 18.18 -4.55 -1.40
C LYS A 196 18.74 -5.96 -1.17
N ASP A 197 19.73 -6.13 -0.30
CA ASP A 197 20.29 -7.45 0.05
C ASP A 197 19.27 -8.30 0.81
N GLN A 198 18.51 -7.72 1.74
CA GLN A 198 17.42 -8.43 2.41
C GLN A 198 16.31 -8.83 1.43
N LEU A 199 15.95 -7.95 0.49
CA LEU A 199 14.97 -8.27 -0.56
C LEU A 199 15.48 -9.36 -1.50
N GLN A 200 16.79 -9.35 -1.85
CA GLN A 200 17.42 -10.43 -2.59
C GLN A 200 17.31 -11.76 -1.85
N GLY A 201 17.52 -11.76 -0.54
CA GLY A 201 17.32 -12.96 0.30
C GLY A 201 15.90 -13.51 0.21
N TRP A 202 14.87 -12.66 0.13
CA TRP A 202 13.48 -13.10 -0.08
C TRP A 202 13.25 -13.70 -1.48
N VAL A 203 13.84 -13.11 -2.52
CA VAL A 203 13.81 -13.66 -3.89
C VAL A 203 14.47 -15.04 -3.95
N ASP A 204 15.64 -15.18 -3.32
CA ASP A 204 16.36 -16.45 -3.25
C ASP A 204 15.56 -17.50 -2.47
N TYR A 205 14.95 -17.11 -1.34
CA TYR A 205 14.07 -17.97 -0.56
C TYR A 205 12.87 -18.45 -1.38
N ALA A 206 12.20 -17.56 -2.09
CA ALA A 206 11.04 -17.89 -2.90
C ALA A 206 11.39 -18.84 -4.05
N ASN A 207 12.46 -18.57 -4.79
CA ASN A 207 12.93 -19.44 -5.87
C ASN A 207 13.34 -20.83 -5.35
N LYS A 208 14.04 -20.88 -4.21
CA LYS A 208 14.47 -22.14 -3.59
C LYS A 208 13.31 -23.03 -3.16
N ASN A 209 12.25 -22.42 -2.63
CA ASN A 209 11.11 -23.12 -2.04
C ASN A 209 9.90 -23.25 -2.97
N GLY A 210 9.94 -22.63 -4.15
CA GLY A 210 8.84 -22.65 -5.11
C GLY A 210 7.65 -21.76 -4.69
N CYS A 211 7.92 -20.70 -3.91
CA CYS A 211 6.91 -19.72 -3.50
C CYS A 211 6.73 -18.62 -4.55
N VAL A 212 5.59 -17.93 -4.52
CA VAL A 212 5.40 -16.68 -5.23
C VAL A 212 5.34 -15.50 -4.24
N ILE A 213 6.06 -14.43 -4.55
CA ILE A 213 6.01 -13.16 -3.80
C ILE A 213 5.00 -12.23 -4.49
N ILE A 214 4.05 -11.70 -3.72
CA ILE A 214 3.25 -10.53 -4.10
C ILE A 214 3.87 -9.33 -3.39
N TYR A 215 4.58 -8.51 -4.16
CA TYR A 215 5.32 -7.36 -3.66
C TYR A 215 4.51 -6.08 -3.89
N ASP A 216 4.04 -5.46 -2.80
CA ASP A 216 3.32 -4.19 -2.87
C ASP A 216 4.30 -3.03 -2.68
N ALA A 217 4.54 -2.26 -3.75
CA ALA A 217 5.44 -1.13 -3.79
C ALA A 217 4.68 0.22 -3.88
N ALA A 218 3.50 0.31 -3.27
CA ALA A 218 2.66 1.52 -3.34
C ALA A 218 3.32 2.80 -2.79
N TYR A 219 4.37 2.67 -1.99
CA TYR A 219 5.09 3.78 -1.36
C TYR A 219 6.51 3.98 -1.91
N GLU A 220 6.88 3.34 -3.00
CA GLU A 220 8.23 3.37 -3.56
C GLU A 220 8.75 4.80 -3.88
N ALA A 221 7.85 5.72 -4.26
CA ALA A 221 8.22 7.11 -4.58
C ALA A 221 8.78 7.89 -3.38
N TYR A 222 8.58 7.39 -2.16
CA TYR A 222 9.10 7.98 -0.93
C TYR A 222 10.48 7.48 -0.53
N ILE A 223 11.02 6.47 -1.21
CA ILE A 223 12.34 5.92 -0.96
C ILE A 223 13.40 6.98 -1.26
N SER A 224 14.27 7.23 -0.29
CA SER A 224 15.35 8.22 -0.36
C SER A 224 16.74 7.63 -0.13
N GLU A 225 16.82 6.38 0.32
CA GLU A 225 18.08 5.68 0.62
C GLU A 225 18.50 4.78 -0.53
N ASP A 226 19.75 4.87 -0.95
CA ASP A 226 20.30 4.16 -2.12
C ASP A 226 20.35 2.62 -1.95
N ASN A 227 20.33 2.14 -0.71
CA ASN A 227 20.37 0.71 -0.40
C ASN A 227 18.99 0.04 -0.38
N VAL A 228 17.91 0.79 -0.65
CA VAL A 228 16.53 0.30 -0.71
C VAL A 228 16.10 0.21 -2.17
N ALA A 229 15.64 -0.97 -2.59
CA ALA A 229 15.16 -1.19 -3.96
C ALA A 229 13.82 -0.48 -4.21
N HIS A 230 13.66 0.14 -5.38
CA HIS A 230 12.40 0.75 -5.82
C HIS A 230 11.46 -0.26 -6.48
N THR A 231 11.97 -1.37 -6.92
CA THR A 231 11.22 -2.50 -7.48
C THR A 231 11.89 -3.81 -7.09
N ILE A 232 11.10 -4.85 -6.87
CA ILE A 232 11.64 -6.19 -6.60
C ILE A 232 12.47 -6.72 -7.78
N TYR A 233 12.21 -6.22 -8.99
CA TYR A 233 12.93 -6.64 -10.21
C TYR A 233 14.35 -6.07 -10.34
N GLU A 234 14.80 -5.27 -9.38
CA GLU A 234 16.24 -4.97 -9.21
C GLU A 234 17.00 -6.15 -8.57
N CYS A 235 16.29 -7.15 -8.05
CA CYS A 235 16.88 -8.37 -7.48
C CYS A 235 16.99 -9.46 -8.55
N GLU A 236 18.12 -10.18 -8.57
CA GLU A 236 18.35 -11.28 -9.49
C GLU A 236 17.39 -12.43 -9.22
N GLY A 237 16.77 -12.98 -10.26
CA GLY A 237 15.80 -14.07 -10.15
C GLY A 237 14.38 -13.66 -9.76
N ALA A 238 14.10 -12.37 -9.53
CA ALA A 238 12.75 -11.91 -9.16
C ALA A 238 11.70 -12.18 -10.25
N ARG A 239 12.10 -12.15 -11.53
CA ARG A 239 11.21 -12.43 -12.67
C ARG A 239 10.57 -13.82 -12.64
N THR A 240 11.17 -14.77 -11.92
CA THR A 240 10.69 -16.17 -11.84
C THR A 240 9.86 -16.47 -10.59
N CYS A 241 9.76 -15.52 -9.64
CA CYS A 241 9.05 -15.75 -8.38
C CYS A 241 8.21 -14.57 -7.88
N ALA A 242 8.18 -13.40 -8.57
CA ALA A 242 7.51 -12.22 -8.04
C ALA A 242 6.45 -11.64 -8.97
N ILE A 243 5.35 -11.18 -8.36
CA ILE A 243 4.33 -10.29 -8.91
C ILE A 243 4.46 -8.96 -8.17
N GLU A 244 4.52 -7.83 -8.88
CA GLU A 244 4.59 -6.51 -8.24
C GLU A 244 3.31 -5.72 -8.45
N LEU A 245 2.82 -5.10 -7.36
CA LEU A 245 1.69 -4.20 -7.36
C LEU A 245 2.18 -2.76 -7.19
N LYS A 246 1.74 -1.87 -8.07
CA LYS A 246 2.10 -0.44 -8.07
C LYS A 246 0.85 0.44 -8.08
N SER A 247 0.97 1.63 -7.52
CA SER A 247 -0.15 2.56 -7.37
C SER A 247 0.25 3.99 -7.68
N PHE A 248 -0.58 4.70 -8.44
CA PHE A 248 -0.48 6.15 -8.61
C PHE A 248 -1.14 6.92 -7.45
N SER A 249 -1.78 6.23 -6.51
CA SER A 249 -2.52 6.86 -5.42
C SER A 249 -1.64 7.74 -4.53
N LYS A 250 -0.42 7.25 -4.19
CA LYS A 250 0.43 7.92 -3.20
C LYS A 250 1.54 8.76 -3.83
N ASN A 251 2.02 8.37 -5.00
CA ASN A 251 3.07 9.11 -5.71
C ASN A 251 2.54 10.28 -6.54
N ALA A 252 1.30 10.18 -7.05
CA ALA A 252 0.72 11.16 -7.99
C ALA A 252 -0.63 11.76 -7.53
N GLY A 253 -1.09 11.41 -6.32
CA GLY A 253 -2.35 11.94 -5.79
C GLY A 253 -3.62 11.28 -6.37
N PHE A 254 -3.52 10.11 -7.01
CA PHE A 254 -4.65 9.49 -7.73
C PHE A 254 -5.59 8.69 -6.81
N THR A 255 -5.71 9.06 -5.55
CA THR A 255 -6.63 8.40 -4.63
C THR A 255 -8.09 8.51 -5.06
N GLY A 256 -8.49 9.63 -5.67
CA GLY A 256 -9.81 9.85 -6.26
C GLY A 256 -9.89 9.59 -7.77
N VAL A 257 -8.76 9.65 -8.48
CA VAL A 257 -8.69 9.46 -9.94
C VAL A 257 -8.68 7.97 -10.31
N ARG A 258 -8.06 7.12 -9.48
CA ARG A 258 -7.97 5.65 -9.58
C ARG A 258 -7.09 5.16 -10.74
N LEU A 259 -5.83 4.90 -10.44
CA LEU A 259 -4.89 4.26 -11.36
C LEU A 259 -3.84 3.45 -10.60
N GLY A 260 -3.51 2.29 -11.10
CA GLY A 260 -2.44 1.42 -10.65
C GLY A 260 -2.05 0.45 -11.74
N TYR A 261 -1.15 -0.45 -11.44
CA TYR A 261 -0.81 -1.54 -12.34
C TYR A 261 -0.18 -2.71 -11.61
N THR A 262 -0.31 -3.88 -12.23
CA THR A 262 0.33 -5.13 -11.80
C THR A 262 1.39 -5.51 -12.83
N VAL A 263 2.55 -5.96 -12.37
CA VAL A 263 3.59 -6.53 -13.23
C VAL A 263 3.68 -8.02 -12.97
N ILE A 264 3.53 -8.80 -14.04
CA ILE A 264 3.69 -10.26 -14.02
C ILE A 264 4.61 -10.66 -15.18
N PRO A 265 5.88 -10.97 -14.89
CA PRO A 265 6.81 -11.42 -15.92
C PRO A 265 6.36 -12.71 -16.59
N LYS A 266 6.64 -12.85 -17.88
CA LYS A 266 6.34 -14.08 -18.63
C LYS A 266 7.18 -15.29 -18.18
N ASP A 267 8.25 -15.02 -17.45
CA ASP A 267 9.12 -16.06 -16.86
C ASP A 267 8.52 -16.68 -15.59
N LEU A 268 7.55 -16.02 -14.95
CA LEU A 268 6.88 -16.53 -13.76
C LEU A 268 5.88 -17.63 -14.13
N LYS A 269 6.17 -18.86 -13.69
CA LYS A 269 5.41 -20.07 -14.03
C LYS A 269 5.11 -20.94 -12.82
N CYS A 270 3.97 -21.62 -12.88
CA CYS A 270 3.65 -22.76 -12.03
C CYS A 270 3.60 -24.00 -12.94
N GLY A 271 4.62 -24.89 -12.86
CA GLY A 271 4.85 -25.91 -13.87
C GLY A 271 5.04 -25.30 -15.25
N ASP A 272 4.24 -25.73 -16.23
CA ASP A 272 4.26 -25.20 -17.60
C ASP A 272 3.36 -23.97 -17.80
N THR A 273 2.59 -23.59 -16.78
CA THR A 273 1.59 -22.51 -16.88
C THR A 273 2.19 -21.17 -16.48
N GLN A 274 2.16 -20.19 -17.39
CA GLN A 274 2.54 -18.80 -17.11
C GLN A 274 1.46 -18.08 -16.29
N LEU A 275 1.81 -17.48 -15.15
CA LEU A 275 0.87 -16.68 -14.36
C LEU A 275 0.42 -15.43 -15.14
N HIS A 276 1.30 -14.88 -15.96
CA HIS A 276 0.97 -13.81 -16.91
C HIS A 276 -0.26 -14.17 -17.77
N ALA A 277 -0.31 -15.37 -18.34
CA ALA A 277 -1.42 -15.81 -19.17
C ALA A 277 -2.74 -15.95 -18.39
N LEU A 278 -2.68 -16.42 -17.13
CA LEU A 278 -3.85 -16.51 -16.26
C LEU A 278 -4.40 -15.12 -15.92
N TRP A 279 -3.50 -14.19 -15.57
CA TRP A 279 -3.90 -12.82 -15.26
C TRP A 279 -4.44 -12.07 -16.48
N ALA A 280 -3.81 -12.25 -17.65
CA ALA A 280 -4.30 -11.70 -18.91
C ALA A 280 -5.70 -12.23 -19.23
N ARG A 281 -5.95 -13.53 -19.02
CA ARG A 281 -7.28 -14.13 -19.22
C ARG A 281 -8.31 -13.54 -18.24
N ARG A 282 -7.93 -13.37 -16.96
CA ARG A 282 -8.79 -12.73 -15.96
C ARG A 282 -9.12 -11.29 -16.35
N HIS A 283 -8.11 -10.51 -16.73
CA HIS A 283 -8.26 -9.11 -17.16
C HIS A 283 -9.23 -9.01 -18.35
N GLY A 284 -8.95 -9.68 -19.45
CA GLY A 284 -9.79 -9.66 -20.64
C GLY A 284 -11.20 -10.24 -20.46
N THR A 285 -11.49 -10.90 -19.32
CA THR A 285 -12.83 -11.45 -19.04
C THR A 285 -13.62 -10.58 -18.06
N LYS A 286 -12.96 -9.95 -17.10
CA LYS A 286 -13.63 -9.29 -15.94
C LYS A 286 -13.35 -7.79 -15.83
N TYR A 287 -12.53 -7.22 -16.72
CA TYR A 287 -12.12 -5.83 -16.64
C TYR A 287 -12.01 -5.20 -18.03
N ASN A 288 -12.66 -4.05 -18.25
CA ASN A 288 -12.67 -3.32 -19.52
C ASN A 288 -11.60 -2.23 -19.61
N GLY A 289 -10.65 -2.22 -18.68
CA GLY A 289 -9.57 -1.24 -18.66
C GLY A 289 -9.89 0.03 -17.85
N ALA A 290 -8.84 0.72 -17.42
CA ALA A 290 -8.95 2.04 -16.83
C ALA A 290 -9.34 3.08 -17.88
N PRO A 291 -10.04 4.17 -17.51
CA PRO A 291 -10.47 5.21 -18.45
C PRO A 291 -9.32 5.82 -19.25
N TYR A 292 -9.53 6.14 -20.52
CA TYR A 292 -8.55 6.80 -21.38
C TYR A 292 -7.96 8.06 -20.73
N ILE A 293 -8.83 8.94 -20.26
CA ILE A 293 -8.44 10.23 -19.64
C ILE A 293 -7.52 10.04 -18.41
N VAL A 294 -7.77 8.99 -17.63
CA VAL A 294 -6.97 8.65 -16.46
C VAL A 294 -5.61 8.08 -16.86
N GLN A 295 -5.56 7.26 -17.91
CA GLN A 295 -4.31 6.73 -18.42
C GLN A 295 -3.43 7.82 -19.05
N ARG A 296 -4.00 8.84 -19.71
CA ARG A 296 -3.26 10.04 -20.16
C ARG A 296 -2.70 10.84 -19.00
N ALA A 297 -3.49 11.00 -17.93
CA ALA A 297 -3.00 11.61 -16.69
C ALA A 297 -1.84 10.80 -16.08
N GLY A 298 -1.90 9.47 -16.12
CA GLY A 298 -0.83 8.58 -15.70
C GLY A 298 0.45 8.73 -16.53
N GLU A 299 0.33 8.91 -17.86
CA GLU A 299 1.48 9.19 -18.72
C GLU A 299 2.16 10.52 -18.35
N ALA A 300 1.37 11.56 -17.99
CA ALA A 300 1.90 12.87 -17.61
C ALA A 300 2.78 12.83 -16.34
N VAL A 301 2.60 11.82 -15.47
CA VAL A 301 3.45 11.57 -14.29
C VAL A 301 4.93 11.43 -14.70
N TYR A 302 5.21 10.83 -15.85
CA TYR A 302 6.54 10.55 -16.38
C TYR A 302 7.12 11.67 -17.24
N SER A 303 6.37 12.74 -17.50
CA SER A 303 6.90 13.94 -18.17
C SER A 303 7.92 14.66 -17.25
N GLU A 304 8.80 15.48 -17.82
CA GLU A 304 9.75 16.27 -17.03
C GLU A 304 9.05 17.16 -15.99
N ALA A 305 7.97 17.86 -16.41
CA ALA A 305 7.17 18.69 -15.52
C ALA A 305 6.47 17.86 -14.45
N GLY A 306 5.86 16.72 -14.82
CA GLY A 306 5.21 15.82 -13.89
C GLY A 306 6.16 15.30 -12.81
N LYS A 307 7.31 14.77 -13.21
CA LYS A 307 8.36 14.30 -12.28
C LYS A 307 8.82 15.40 -11.31
N ALA A 308 9.07 16.61 -11.80
CA ALA A 308 9.51 17.73 -10.97
C ALA A 308 8.44 18.11 -9.92
N GLN A 309 7.19 18.30 -10.37
CA GLN A 309 6.08 18.67 -9.50
C GLN A 309 5.74 17.59 -8.46
N LEU A 310 5.77 16.31 -8.84
CA LEU A 310 5.52 15.20 -7.91
C LEU A 310 6.65 15.04 -6.90
N LYS A 311 7.90 15.28 -7.29
CA LYS A 311 9.03 15.31 -6.35
C LYS A 311 8.84 16.38 -5.27
N GLU A 312 8.31 17.55 -5.63
CA GLU A 312 7.96 18.60 -4.66
C GLU A 312 6.86 18.15 -3.70
N GLN A 313 5.81 17.49 -4.21
CA GLN A 313 4.71 16.97 -3.38
C GLN A 313 5.18 15.85 -2.42
N VAL A 314 5.98 14.91 -2.89
CA VAL A 314 6.62 13.90 -2.04
C VAL A 314 7.48 14.58 -0.98
N GLY A 315 8.29 15.58 -1.37
CA GLY A 315 9.11 16.38 -0.46
C GLY A 315 8.29 17.08 0.63
N TYR A 316 7.11 17.61 0.27
CA TYR A 316 6.18 18.21 1.21
C TYR A 316 5.74 17.22 2.30
N TYR A 317 5.30 16.02 1.92
CA TYR A 317 4.89 15.00 2.88
C TYR A 317 6.07 14.48 3.72
N MET A 318 7.24 14.32 3.12
CA MET A 318 8.42 13.87 3.87
C MET A 318 8.93 14.96 4.84
N ASN A 319 8.68 16.24 4.56
CA ASN A 319 8.93 17.30 5.54
C ASN A 319 7.95 17.19 6.73
N ASN A 320 6.67 16.92 6.48
CA ASN A 320 5.71 16.63 7.56
C ASN A 320 6.15 15.41 8.40
N ALA A 321 6.63 14.35 7.74
CA ALA A 321 7.15 13.16 8.43
C ALA A 321 8.28 13.50 9.39
N LYS A 322 9.22 14.36 8.96
CA LYS A 322 10.31 14.85 9.83
C LYS A 322 9.79 15.66 11.02
N VAL A 323 8.79 16.53 10.80
CA VAL A 323 8.17 17.30 11.90
C VAL A 323 7.55 16.35 12.92
N ILE A 324 6.78 15.37 12.48
CA ILE A 324 6.16 14.38 13.37
C ILE A 324 7.22 13.58 14.12
N PHE A 325 8.17 13.01 13.38
CA PHE A 325 9.21 12.15 13.95
C PHE A 325 10.04 12.88 15.01
N ASN A 326 10.62 14.03 14.66
CA ASN A 326 11.47 14.81 15.58
C ASN A 326 10.66 15.33 16.77
N GLY A 327 9.45 15.83 16.53
CA GLY A 327 8.63 16.38 17.61
C GLY A 327 8.19 15.33 18.63
N LEU A 328 7.91 14.11 18.19
CA LEU A 328 7.59 12.99 19.07
C LEU A 328 8.82 12.51 19.85
N GLN A 329 9.99 12.44 19.20
CA GLN A 329 11.25 12.14 19.90
C GLN A 329 11.58 13.19 20.98
N ASP A 330 11.43 14.48 20.66
CA ASP A 330 11.63 15.57 21.62
C ASP A 330 10.66 15.47 22.81
N ALA A 331 9.44 14.93 22.58
CA ALA A 331 8.46 14.67 23.62
C ALA A 331 8.73 13.36 24.42
N GLY A 332 9.79 12.62 24.08
CA GLY A 332 10.19 11.40 24.80
C GLY A 332 9.56 10.12 24.27
N TYR A 333 8.82 10.14 23.16
CA TYR A 333 8.24 8.94 22.56
C TYR A 333 9.28 8.14 21.78
N THR A 334 9.12 6.82 21.79
CA THR A 334 9.89 5.92 20.91
C THR A 334 9.18 5.81 19.56
N VAL A 335 9.85 6.22 18.50
CA VAL A 335 9.29 6.26 17.15
C VAL A 335 10.22 5.65 16.12
N SER A 336 9.65 5.11 15.05
CA SER A 336 10.33 4.58 13.86
C SER A 336 9.57 4.98 12.59
N GLY A 337 10.13 4.67 11.42
CA GLY A 337 9.55 5.08 10.13
C GLY A 337 9.87 6.53 9.76
N GLY A 338 9.12 7.12 8.82
CA GLY A 338 9.25 8.53 8.41
C GLY A 338 10.49 8.87 7.58
N VAL A 339 11.27 7.89 7.12
CA VAL A 339 12.48 8.09 6.28
C VAL A 339 12.19 7.77 4.80
N ASN A 340 11.68 6.58 4.53
CA ASN A 340 11.33 6.11 3.18
C ASN A 340 9.83 5.94 2.98
N ALA A 341 9.03 6.43 3.91
CA ALA A 341 7.58 6.34 3.88
C ALA A 341 6.94 7.48 4.68
N PRO A 342 5.71 7.89 4.35
CA PRO A 342 4.99 8.94 5.05
C PRO A 342 4.32 8.44 6.33
N TYR A 343 4.79 7.33 6.92
CA TYR A 343 4.26 6.71 8.13
C TYR A 343 5.25 6.77 9.26
N ILE A 344 4.78 7.20 10.42
CA ILE A 344 5.50 7.17 11.68
C ILE A 344 4.84 6.14 12.58
N TRP A 345 5.63 5.23 13.11
CA TRP A 345 5.23 4.16 13.99
C TRP A 345 5.69 4.45 15.39
N LEU A 346 4.75 4.76 16.28
CA LEU A 346 4.98 5.21 17.64
C LEU A 346 4.68 4.05 18.60
N LYS A 347 5.59 3.78 19.54
CA LYS A 347 5.32 2.88 20.67
C LYS A 347 4.47 3.63 21.69
N THR A 348 3.33 3.05 22.11
CA THR A 348 2.46 3.67 23.10
C THR A 348 3.17 3.82 24.45
N PRO A 349 2.98 4.94 25.15
CA PRO A 349 3.59 5.17 26.47
C PRO A 349 2.93 4.29 27.55
N ASP A 350 3.62 4.09 28.66
CA ASP A 350 3.11 3.52 29.92
C ASP A 350 2.38 2.17 29.76
N ASN A 351 2.75 1.38 28.75
CA ASN A 351 2.10 0.13 28.37
C ASN A 351 0.60 0.27 28.06
N MET A 352 0.15 1.44 27.63
CA MET A 352 -1.19 1.64 27.11
C MET A 352 -1.44 0.70 25.91
N THR A 353 -2.63 0.17 25.82
CA THR A 353 -3.09 -0.48 24.58
C THR A 353 -3.20 0.54 23.45
N SER A 354 -3.18 0.06 22.21
CA SER A 354 -3.33 0.93 21.02
C SER A 354 -4.62 1.75 21.06
N TRP A 355 -5.71 1.19 21.59
CA TRP A 355 -7.01 1.88 21.71
C TRP A 355 -7.08 2.83 22.90
N GLU A 356 -6.46 2.52 24.05
CA GLU A 356 -6.33 3.47 25.16
C GLU A 356 -5.54 4.71 24.75
N PHE A 357 -4.47 4.50 23.98
CA PHE A 357 -3.70 5.62 23.45
C PHE A 357 -4.46 6.43 22.38
N PHE A 358 -5.32 5.77 21.61
CA PHE A 358 -6.23 6.46 20.67
C PHE A 358 -7.17 7.42 21.42
N ASP A 359 -7.82 6.93 22.47
CA ASP A 359 -8.75 7.74 23.27
C ASP A 359 -8.00 8.89 23.98
N HIS A 360 -6.81 8.63 24.54
CA HIS A 360 -5.95 9.62 25.15
C HIS A 360 -5.53 10.75 24.20
N LEU A 361 -5.06 10.40 22.97
CA LEU A 361 -4.72 11.39 21.95
C LEU A 361 -5.92 12.24 21.52
N LEU A 362 -7.08 11.61 21.35
CA LEU A 362 -8.30 12.30 20.92
C LEU A 362 -8.79 13.26 21.98
N GLU A 363 -8.82 12.86 23.25
CA GLU A 363 -9.39 13.62 24.36
C GLU A 363 -8.46 14.77 24.82
N ASP A 364 -7.17 14.52 24.95
CA ASP A 364 -6.21 15.46 25.52
C ASP A 364 -5.49 16.32 24.47
N ALA A 365 -5.21 15.78 23.29
CA ALA A 365 -4.55 16.51 22.21
C ALA A 365 -5.46 16.88 21.03
N ASN A 366 -6.70 16.39 20.96
CA ASN A 366 -7.57 16.51 19.79
C ASN A 366 -6.91 16.02 18.49
N VAL A 367 -6.07 14.98 18.58
CA VAL A 367 -5.34 14.38 17.47
C VAL A 367 -5.86 12.97 17.23
N VAL A 368 -6.01 12.60 15.97
CA VAL A 368 -6.45 11.26 15.55
C VAL A 368 -5.36 10.58 14.74
N GLY A 369 -4.92 9.42 15.19
CA GLY A 369 -4.08 8.49 14.45
C GLY A 369 -4.77 7.15 14.24
N THR A 370 -4.00 6.08 14.05
CA THR A 370 -4.55 4.74 13.83
C THR A 370 -3.95 3.75 14.83
N PRO A 371 -4.79 3.06 15.65
CA PRO A 371 -4.32 2.03 16.56
C PRO A 371 -3.56 0.92 15.83
N GLY A 372 -2.41 0.53 16.36
CA GLY A 372 -1.54 -0.45 15.73
C GLY A 372 -2.15 -1.86 15.71
N SER A 373 -2.92 -2.23 16.73
CA SER A 373 -3.64 -3.52 16.81
C SER A 373 -4.56 -3.76 15.61
N GLY A 374 -5.04 -2.71 14.94
CA GLY A 374 -5.85 -2.84 13.74
C GLY A 374 -5.10 -3.32 12.50
N PHE A 375 -3.78 -3.48 12.59
CA PHE A 375 -2.92 -3.97 11.50
C PHE A 375 -2.38 -5.39 11.76
N GLY A 376 -2.71 -5.98 12.87
CA GLY A 376 -2.28 -7.31 13.27
C GLY A 376 -1.82 -7.36 14.74
N PRO A 377 -1.70 -8.57 15.33
CA PRO A 377 -1.37 -8.74 16.74
C PRO A 377 -0.07 -8.06 17.17
N SER A 378 0.99 -8.11 16.34
CA SER A 378 2.28 -7.45 16.65
C SER A 378 2.20 -5.91 16.58
N GLY A 379 1.07 -5.36 16.14
CA GLY A 379 0.79 -3.93 16.19
C GLY A 379 0.25 -3.44 17.52
N GLU A 380 -0.13 -4.35 18.45
CA GLU A 380 -0.58 -3.94 19.78
C GLU A 380 0.55 -3.27 20.57
N GLY A 381 0.22 -2.20 21.30
CA GLY A 381 1.20 -1.34 21.96
C GLY A 381 1.94 -0.36 21.02
N TYR A 382 1.43 -0.23 19.79
CA TYR A 382 1.93 0.74 18.81
C TYR A 382 0.80 1.56 18.19
N PHE A 383 1.18 2.66 17.53
CA PHE A 383 0.26 3.61 16.94
C PHE A 383 0.83 4.23 15.66
N ARG A 384 0.02 4.29 14.60
CA ARG A 384 0.44 4.88 13.33
C ARG A 384 -0.01 6.33 13.21
N LEU A 385 0.93 7.24 12.92
CA LEU A 385 0.67 8.58 12.43
C LEU A 385 1.09 8.69 10.96
N THR A 386 0.41 9.56 10.22
CA THR A 386 0.65 9.78 8.78
C THR A 386 1.05 11.21 8.49
N ALA A 387 1.95 11.39 7.54
CA ALA A 387 2.46 12.70 7.11
C ALA A 387 1.65 13.36 5.99
N PHE A 388 0.50 12.80 5.63
CA PHE A 388 -0.35 13.31 4.54
C PHE A 388 -1.16 14.55 4.88
N GLY A 389 -1.07 15.06 6.12
CA GLY A 389 -1.79 16.24 6.58
C GLY A 389 -1.29 17.54 5.96
N ASN A 390 -2.00 18.63 6.26
CA ASN A 390 -1.52 19.98 6.04
C ASN A 390 -0.36 20.27 7.01
N TYR A 391 0.64 21.07 6.56
CA TYR A 391 1.84 21.34 7.34
C TYR A 391 1.54 22.03 8.67
N GLU A 392 0.71 23.08 8.63
CA GLU A 392 0.34 23.88 9.81
C GLU A 392 -0.39 23.01 10.84
N ASN A 393 -1.35 22.21 10.40
CA ASN A 393 -2.06 21.26 11.26
C ASN A 393 -1.12 20.18 11.82
N THR A 394 -0.12 19.74 11.02
CA THR A 394 0.87 18.78 11.50
C THR A 394 1.72 19.36 12.63
N VAL A 395 2.18 20.60 12.47
CA VAL A 395 2.94 21.30 13.53
C VAL A 395 2.06 21.48 14.77
N GLU A 396 0.82 21.94 14.60
CA GLU A 396 -0.12 22.13 15.72
C GLU A 396 -0.38 20.82 16.47
N ALA A 397 -0.62 19.71 15.76
CA ALA A 397 -0.84 18.40 16.37
C ALA A 397 0.36 17.99 17.26
N ILE A 398 1.56 18.19 16.77
CA ILE A 398 2.77 17.84 17.52
C ILE A 398 2.93 18.74 18.76
N GLU A 399 2.65 20.03 18.66
CA GLU A 399 2.67 20.94 19.82
C GLU A 399 1.58 20.58 20.84
N GLN A 400 0.43 20.07 20.43
CA GLN A 400 -0.60 19.57 21.33
C GLN A 400 -0.16 18.29 22.03
N ILE A 401 0.44 17.33 21.31
CA ILE A 401 0.97 16.09 21.87
C ILE A 401 2.10 16.36 22.89
N LYS A 402 2.97 17.35 22.65
CA LYS A 402 4.04 17.73 23.58
C LYS A 402 3.53 18.28 24.92
N ARG A 403 2.28 18.71 25.01
CA ARG A 403 1.66 19.28 26.22
C ARG A 403 0.93 18.23 27.07
N MET A 404 0.74 17.04 26.53
CA MET A 404 0.18 15.91 27.28
C MET A 404 1.16 15.43 28.33
#